data_7cb11761835ca378b02cce2799e3f360
#
_entry.id   7cb11761835ca378b02cce2799e3f360
#
_cell.length_a   1.000
_cell.length_b   1.000
_cell.length_c   1.000
_cell.angle_alpha   90.00
_cell.angle_beta   90.00
_cell.angle_gamma   90.00
#
_symmetry.space_group_name_H-M   'P 1'
#
loop_
_entity.id
_entity.type
_entity.pdbx_description
1 polymer ?
#
loop_
_entity_poly.entity_id
_entity_poly.type
_entity_poly.pdbx_seq_one_letter_code
_entity_poly.pdbx_strand_id
1 'polypeptide(L)'
;MKKSSKLQSQSAQLIFDALIKVGAKVKIISSRFNLMKIDFLDKSFFLKSTSFPVNSQPSCIIANNKFLTKKILKLANILTPKSYLAKTAKEVKRIILEKEMFPCVVKPTTGSHGDGVYANIESIEELEQILKYIFPNKGKREVLIEEYVNGIDYRVLVVGDKASAIMERIPAHVIGDGVNTLRQLITKFNKNPLVGKKHEKPMCKIRLNGEIKRMLNKKGINLAYVAEKNKKIFLRQNANISTGGIGRDATDTAPPLVSAIAIQATKAIGMQIAGADVLYDPLSKKAYILEINNTPGIDIHHFPVIGESQNVALDIVEYICKNNAYQIN
;
A
#
# COMPACT_ATOMS: atom_id res chain seq x y z
N MET A 1 -30.09 26.18 4.18
CA MET A 1 -28.81 25.74 3.61
C MET A 1 -28.63 24.27 3.92
N LYS A 2 -28.75 23.36 2.93
CA LYS A 2 -28.45 21.92 3.12
C LYS A 2 -26.95 21.79 3.39
N LYS A 3 -26.56 21.21 4.55
CA LYS A 3 -25.19 20.80 4.83
C LYS A 3 -24.72 19.96 3.63
N SER A 4 -23.74 20.45 2.88
CA SER A 4 -23.04 19.65 1.87
C SER A 4 -22.55 18.38 2.58
N SER A 5 -23.10 17.23 2.21
CA SER A 5 -22.74 15.95 2.83
C SER A 5 -21.35 15.57 2.34
N LYS A 6 -20.34 15.92 3.11
CA LYS A 6 -18.95 15.57 2.83
C LYS A 6 -18.77 14.05 2.87
N LEU A 7 -18.09 13.49 1.87
CA LEU A 7 -17.71 12.08 1.85
C LEU A 7 -16.70 11.77 2.99
N GLN A 8 -16.72 10.56 3.53
CA GLN A 8 -15.86 10.22 4.66
C GLN A 8 -14.42 9.92 4.23
N SER A 9 -14.23 9.40 3.01
CA SER A 9 -12.90 9.11 2.47
C SER A 9 -12.35 10.33 1.72
N GLN A 10 -11.10 10.71 2.01
CA GLN A 10 -10.41 11.79 1.31
C GLN A 10 -10.25 11.45 -0.19
N SER A 11 -9.88 10.21 -0.52
CA SER A 11 -9.81 9.76 -1.91
C SER A 11 -11.16 9.83 -2.62
N ALA A 12 -12.29 9.50 -1.94
CA ALA A 12 -13.62 9.65 -2.52
C ALA A 12 -13.98 11.13 -2.74
N GLN A 13 -13.58 12.02 -1.85
CA GLN A 13 -13.81 13.46 -2.01
C GLN A 13 -13.05 14.02 -3.20
N LEU A 14 -11.78 13.60 -3.40
CA LEU A 14 -10.97 14.02 -4.55
C LEU A 14 -11.61 13.57 -5.88
N ILE A 15 -12.14 12.36 -5.94
CA ILE A 15 -12.89 11.87 -7.12
C ILE A 15 -14.18 12.69 -7.33
N PHE A 16 -14.94 12.96 -6.25
CA PHE A 16 -16.12 13.81 -6.33
C PHE A 16 -15.81 15.18 -6.92
N ASP A 17 -14.77 15.85 -6.39
CA ASP A 17 -14.37 17.18 -6.83
C ASP A 17 -13.90 17.17 -8.30
N ALA A 18 -13.18 16.14 -8.73
CA ALA A 18 -12.77 15.96 -10.12
C ALA A 18 -13.97 15.71 -11.05
N LEU A 19 -14.97 14.90 -10.63
CA LEU A 19 -16.21 14.67 -11.39
C LEU A 19 -16.99 15.98 -11.61
N ILE A 20 -17.13 16.81 -10.58
CA ILE A 20 -17.76 18.13 -10.73
C ILE A 20 -16.99 19.02 -11.70
N LYS A 21 -15.64 19.00 -11.62
CA LYS A 21 -14.78 19.80 -12.49
C LYS A 21 -14.91 19.46 -13.97
N VAL A 22 -15.16 18.16 -14.31
CA VAL A 22 -15.41 17.76 -15.70
C VAL A 22 -16.87 17.93 -16.13
N GLY A 23 -17.73 18.50 -15.27
CA GLY A 23 -19.13 18.80 -15.59
C GLY A 23 -20.10 17.62 -15.36
N ALA A 24 -19.71 16.59 -14.63
CA ALA A 24 -20.60 15.50 -14.29
C ALA A 24 -21.64 15.92 -13.23
N LYS A 25 -22.89 15.43 -13.35
CA LYS A 25 -23.86 15.54 -12.29
C LYS A 25 -23.64 14.43 -11.28
N VAL A 26 -23.34 14.79 -10.03
CA VAL A 26 -23.03 13.81 -8.98
C VAL A 26 -24.06 13.91 -7.85
N LYS A 27 -24.72 12.78 -7.55
CA LYS A 27 -25.62 12.64 -6.41
C LYS A 27 -24.99 11.73 -5.37
N ILE A 28 -24.71 12.26 -4.17
CA ILE A 28 -24.25 11.44 -3.04
C ILE A 28 -25.42 10.61 -2.54
N ILE A 29 -25.34 9.29 -2.71
CA ILE A 29 -26.35 8.33 -2.23
C ILE A 29 -26.13 8.03 -0.76
N SER A 30 -24.87 7.85 -0.36
CA SER A 30 -24.49 7.63 1.04
C SER A 30 -23.10 8.14 1.33
N SER A 31 -23.01 9.16 2.19
CA SER A 31 -21.69 9.66 2.68
C SER A 31 -20.95 8.60 3.50
N ARG A 32 -21.68 7.81 4.30
CA ARG A 32 -21.10 6.75 5.14
C ARG A 32 -20.40 5.66 4.32
N PHE A 33 -20.97 5.30 3.18
CA PHE A 33 -20.43 4.27 2.28
C PHE A 33 -19.58 4.87 1.15
N ASN A 34 -19.43 6.19 1.08
CA ASN A 34 -18.79 6.92 -0.02
C ASN A 34 -19.37 6.50 -1.39
N LEU A 35 -20.69 6.33 -1.44
CA LEU A 35 -21.43 5.89 -2.64
C LEU A 35 -22.05 7.09 -3.33
N MET A 36 -21.80 7.20 -4.63
CA MET A 36 -22.27 8.26 -5.51
C MET A 36 -22.96 7.67 -6.73
N LYS A 37 -24.01 8.34 -7.24
CA LYS A 37 -24.52 8.16 -8.60
C LYS A 37 -23.96 9.30 -9.45
N ILE A 38 -23.41 8.95 -10.60
CA ILE A 38 -22.80 9.86 -11.56
C ILE A 38 -23.63 9.82 -12.84
N ASP A 39 -24.02 10.99 -13.34
CA ASP A 39 -24.61 11.16 -14.65
C ASP A 39 -23.66 12.06 -15.46
N PHE A 40 -23.09 11.54 -16.56
CA PHE A 40 -22.16 12.23 -17.43
C PHE A 40 -22.43 11.91 -18.89
N LEU A 41 -22.76 12.94 -19.70
CA LEU A 41 -23.25 12.79 -21.07
C LEU A 41 -24.46 11.84 -21.10
N ASP A 42 -24.38 10.79 -21.88
CA ASP A 42 -25.39 9.73 -22.02
C ASP A 42 -25.24 8.56 -21.04
N LYS A 43 -24.25 8.61 -20.14
CA LYS A 43 -23.92 7.54 -19.21
C LYS A 43 -24.36 7.83 -17.79
N SER A 44 -24.89 6.80 -17.11
CA SER A 44 -25.20 6.85 -15.68
C SER A 44 -24.64 5.62 -15.00
N PHE A 45 -23.93 5.79 -13.86
CA PHE A 45 -23.30 4.70 -13.13
C PHE A 45 -23.13 5.01 -11.64
N PHE A 46 -22.91 3.95 -10.85
CA PHE A 46 -22.51 4.11 -9.44
C PHE A 46 -21.01 4.05 -9.26
N LEU A 47 -20.52 4.86 -8.33
CA LEU A 47 -19.13 4.83 -7.88
C LEU A 47 -19.06 4.77 -6.35
N LYS A 48 -18.30 3.82 -5.82
CA LYS A 48 -18.07 3.67 -4.39
C LYS A 48 -16.61 3.94 -4.08
N SER A 49 -16.30 5.12 -3.51
CA SER A 49 -14.90 5.51 -3.21
C SER A 49 -14.01 5.36 -4.44
N THR A 50 -12.95 4.54 -4.36
CA THR A 50 -12.02 4.21 -5.44
C THR A 50 -12.25 2.80 -6.02
N SER A 51 -13.48 2.27 -5.90
CA SER A 51 -13.89 1.04 -6.58
C SER A 51 -14.45 1.39 -7.96
N PHE A 52 -13.62 1.25 -8.97
CA PHE A 52 -13.89 1.78 -10.32
C PHE A 52 -14.71 0.81 -11.18
N PRO A 53 -15.77 1.29 -11.86
CA PRO A 53 -16.66 0.44 -12.65
C PRO A 53 -16.01 -0.15 -13.91
N VAL A 54 -14.90 0.42 -14.36
CA VAL A 54 -14.11 -0.09 -15.49
C VAL A 54 -13.32 -1.38 -15.18
N ASN A 55 -13.18 -1.72 -13.89
CA ASN A 55 -12.55 -2.96 -13.46
C ASN A 55 -13.57 -4.10 -13.37
N SER A 56 -13.27 -5.26 -13.95
CA SER A 56 -14.14 -6.42 -13.87
C SER A 56 -14.16 -7.02 -12.46
N GLN A 57 -15.27 -7.64 -12.09
CA GLN A 57 -15.36 -8.35 -10.81
C GLN A 57 -14.31 -9.46 -10.68
N PRO A 58 -14.02 -10.32 -11.68
CA PRO A 58 -12.95 -11.31 -11.59
C PRO A 58 -11.59 -10.68 -11.32
N SER A 59 -11.23 -9.58 -12.00
CA SER A 59 -9.95 -8.90 -11.77
C SER A 59 -9.83 -8.34 -10.34
N CYS A 60 -10.92 -7.82 -9.79
CA CYS A 60 -10.97 -7.36 -8.40
C CYS A 60 -10.79 -8.51 -7.40
N ILE A 61 -11.40 -9.68 -7.65
CA ILE A 61 -11.23 -10.89 -6.82
C ILE A 61 -9.77 -11.36 -6.84
N ILE A 62 -9.15 -11.39 -8.03
CA ILE A 62 -7.73 -11.76 -8.17
C ILE A 62 -6.85 -10.78 -7.38
N ALA A 63 -7.05 -9.47 -7.55
CA ALA A 63 -6.28 -8.45 -6.86
C ALA A 63 -6.39 -8.52 -5.32
N ASN A 64 -7.57 -8.88 -4.80
CA ASN A 64 -7.81 -9.04 -3.36
C ASN A 64 -7.12 -10.25 -2.73
N ASN A 65 -6.63 -11.20 -3.54
CA ASN A 65 -5.95 -12.40 -3.07
C ASN A 65 -4.49 -12.41 -3.56
N LYS A 66 -3.56 -12.10 -2.66
CA LYS A 66 -2.13 -12.01 -2.97
C LYS A 66 -1.56 -13.28 -3.63
N PHE A 67 -2.07 -14.45 -3.24
CA PHE A 67 -1.60 -15.71 -3.83
C PHE A 67 -2.10 -15.90 -5.27
N LEU A 68 -3.37 -15.57 -5.55
CA LEU A 68 -3.91 -15.61 -6.92
C LEU A 68 -3.20 -14.57 -7.81
N THR A 69 -3.05 -13.34 -7.31
CA THR A 69 -2.29 -12.30 -8.03
C THR A 69 -0.92 -12.82 -8.45
N LYS A 70 -0.15 -13.40 -7.52
CA LYS A 70 1.18 -13.92 -7.83
C LYS A 70 1.17 -15.08 -8.83
N LYS A 71 0.17 -15.95 -8.79
CA LYS A 71 0.01 -17.01 -9.81
C LYS A 71 -0.17 -16.42 -11.20
N ILE A 72 -1.05 -15.44 -11.36
CA ILE A 72 -1.29 -14.79 -12.66
C ILE A 72 -0.04 -14.04 -13.14
N LEU A 73 0.62 -13.28 -12.26
CA LEU A 73 1.85 -12.58 -12.60
C LEU A 73 2.95 -13.54 -13.07
N LYS A 74 3.09 -14.70 -12.40
CA LYS A 74 4.03 -15.74 -12.82
C LYS A 74 3.72 -16.31 -14.21
N LEU A 75 2.44 -16.56 -14.52
CA LEU A 75 2.00 -16.99 -15.86
C LEU A 75 2.31 -15.94 -16.93
N ALA A 76 2.28 -14.67 -16.57
CA ALA A 76 2.63 -13.55 -17.46
C ALA A 76 4.14 -13.21 -17.48
N ASN A 77 4.99 -14.02 -16.85
CA ASN A 77 6.43 -13.80 -16.69
C ASN A 77 6.80 -12.46 -16.03
N ILE A 78 5.94 -11.95 -15.15
CA ILE A 78 6.18 -10.73 -14.38
C ILE A 78 6.81 -11.09 -13.04
N LEU A 79 7.90 -10.40 -12.70
CA LEU A 79 8.65 -10.67 -11.48
C LEU A 79 7.84 -10.32 -10.23
N THR A 80 7.79 -11.29 -9.34
CA THR A 80 7.22 -11.16 -7.98
C THR A 80 8.07 -12.01 -7.04
N PRO A 81 8.21 -11.68 -5.75
CA PRO A 81 8.96 -12.50 -4.81
C PRO A 81 8.49 -13.95 -4.82
N LYS A 82 9.41 -14.91 -4.81
CA LYS A 82 9.06 -16.34 -4.70
C LYS A 82 8.18 -16.53 -3.48
N SER A 83 7.09 -17.29 -3.63
CA SER A 83 6.10 -17.37 -2.57
C SER A 83 5.48 -18.76 -2.46
N TYR A 84 5.10 -19.12 -1.22
CA TYR A 84 4.47 -20.37 -0.87
C TYR A 84 3.30 -20.12 0.09
N LEU A 85 2.25 -20.93 -0.04
CA LEU A 85 1.09 -20.90 0.84
C LEU A 85 1.27 -21.89 1.99
N ALA A 86 0.91 -21.49 3.19
CA ALA A 86 0.86 -22.36 4.37
C ALA A 86 -0.38 -22.04 5.22
N LYS A 87 -0.86 -23.04 5.98
CA LYS A 87 -2.06 -22.94 6.82
C LYS A 87 -1.78 -23.16 8.30
N THR A 88 -0.60 -23.66 8.64
CA THR A 88 -0.20 -23.96 10.01
C THR A 88 1.23 -23.53 10.29
N ALA A 89 1.56 -23.27 11.55
CA ALA A 89 2.93 -22.96 11.96
C ALA A 89 3.94 -24.05 11.57
N LYS A 90 3.53 -25.35 11.61
CA LYS A 90 4.36 -26.47 11.21
C LYS A 90 4.69 -26.41 9.72
N GLU A 91 3.69 -26.12 8.87
CA GLU A 91 3.91 -25.98 7.42
C GLU A 91 4.82 -24.78 7.10
N VAL A 92 4.65 -23.63 7.79
CA VAL A 92 5.52 -22.47 7.60
C VAL A 92 6.97 -22.83 7.87
N LYS A 93 7.25 -23.44 9.03
CA LYS A 93 8.62 -23.87 9.39
C LYS A 93 9.19 -24.85 8.36
N ARG A 94 8.43 -25.89 7.99
CA ARG A 94 8.84 -26.89 7.02
C ARG A 94 9.23 -26.25 5.69
N ILE A 95 8.36 -25.38 5.12
CA ILE A 95 8.60 -24.72 3.83
C ILE A 95 9.84 -23.85 3.88
N ILE A 96 10.00 -23.03 4.94
CA ILE A 96 11.15 -22.12 5.06
C ILE A 96 12.46 -22.89 5.13
N LEU A 97 12.51 -24.00 5.89
CA LEU A 97 13.70 -24.82 6.03
C LEU A 97 14.01 -25.61 4.75
N GLU A 98 13.01 -26.31 4.17
CA GLU A 98 13.19 -27.11 2.93
C GLU A 98 13.57 -26.24 1.71
N LYS A 99 13.18 -24.97 1.70
CA LYS A 99 13.44 -24.04 0.57
C LYS A 99 14.54 -23.01 0.87
N GLU A 100 15.19 -23.12 2.03
CA GLU A 100 16.28 -22.22 2.47
C GLU A 100 15.89 -20.73 2.32
N MET A 101 14.70 -20.36 2.84
CA MET A 101 14.09 -19.06 2.53
C MET A 101 14.51 -17.90 3.43
N PHE A 102 15.48 -18.08 4.34
CA PHE A 102 15.97 -16.95 5.12
C PHE A 102 16.90 -16.03 4.30
N PRO A 103 16.75 -14.70 4.40
CA PRO A 103 15.68 -13.97 5.10
C PRO A 103 14.34 -14.07 4.36
N CYS A 104 13.22 -14.06 5.10
CA CYS A 104 11.89 -14.23 4.52
C CYS A 104 10.85 -13.23 5.05
N VAL A 105 9.67 -13.25 4.42
CA VAL A 105 8.47 -12.51 4.83
C VAL A 105 7.35 -13.50 5.10
N VAL A 106 6.60 -13.29 6.19
CA VAL A 106 5.34 -14.02 6.46
C VAL A 106 4.22 -13.00 6.59
N LYS A 107 3.15 -13.19 5.80
CA LYS A 107 2.01 -12.26 5.77
C LYS A 107 0.68 -12.98 5.49
N PRO A 108 -0.48 -12.41 5.87
CA PRO A 108 -1.79 -12.94 5.47
C PRO A 108 -1.98 -12.92 3.95
N THR A 109 -2.75 -13.87 3.41
CA THR A 109 -3.12 -13.89 1.98
C THR A 109 -4.08 -12.77 1.61
N THR A 110 -4.88 -12.31 2.57
CA THR A 110 -5.84 -11.20 2.44
C THR A 110 -5.59 -10.16 3.51
N GLY A 111 -6.07 -8.95 3.30
CA GLY A 111 -5.89 -7.83 4.23
C GLY A 111 -5.07 -6.69 3.61
N SER A 112 -5.11 -5.55 4.27
CA SER A 112 -4.52 -4.29 3.82
C SER A 112 -3.74 -3.61 4.94
N HIS A 113 -3.09 -2.49 4.64
CA HIS A 113 -2.42 -1.60 5.61
C HIS A 113 -1.18 -2.20 6.30
N GLY A 114 -0.66 -3.36 5.84
CA GLY A 114 0.53 -3.99 6.41
C GLY A 114 0.30 -4.65 7.78
N ASP A 115 -0.95 -4.85 8.19
CA ASP A 115 -1.26 -5.57 9.42
C ASP A 115 -0.92 -7.06 9.27
N GLY A 116 -0.18 -7.59 10.25
CA GLY A 116 0.27 -8.98 10.25
C GLY A 116 1.38 -9.30 9.23
N VAL A 117 2.04 -8.30 8.65
CA VAL A 117 3.21 -8.48 7.78
C VAL A 117 4.48 -8.45 8.64
N TYR A 118 5.21 -9.55 8.63
CA TYR A 118 6.51 -9.70 9.28
C TYR A 118 7.57 -9.88 8.21
N ALA A 119 8.39 -8.86 7.99
CA ALA A 119 9.42 -8.84 6.97
C ALA A 119 10.83 -8.97 7.59
N ASN A 120 11.77 -9.43 6.76
CA ASN A 120 13.16 -9.64 7.13
C ASN A 120 13.32 -10.53 8.37
N ILE A 121 12.67 -11.69 8.32
CA ILE A 121 12.84 -12.76 9.32
C ILE A 121 14.12 -13.50 8.94
N GLU A 122 15.13 -13.49 9.83
CA GLU A 122 16.49 -13.94 9.52
C GLU A 122 16.84 -15.28 10.19
N SER A 123 16.07 -15.71 11.21
CA SER A 123 16.37 -16.93 11.92
C SER A 123 15.12 -17.72 12.31
N ILE A 124 15.33 -19.00 12.68
CA ILE A 124 14.27 -19.88 13.13
C ILE A 124 13.70 -19.44 14.49
N GLU A 125 14.50 -18.90 15.37
CA GLU A 125 14.09 -18.42 16.70
C GLU A 125 13.16 -17.22 16.54
N GLU A 126 13.52 -16.28 15.65
CA GLU A 126 12.68 -15.13 15.32
C GLU A 126 11.35 -15.57 14.69
N LEU A 127 11.41 -16.50 13.75
CA LEU A 127 10.23 -17.09 13.12
C LEU A 127 9.30 -17.72 14.17
N GLU A 128 9.83 -18.47 15.11
CA GLU A 128 9.04 -19.13 16.16
C GLU A 128 8.29 -18.14 17.04
N GLN A 129 8.92 -17.04 17.40
CA GLN A 129 8.25 -15.96 18.14
C GLN A 129 7.11 -15.37 17.33
N ILE A 130 7.32 -15.07 16.05
CA ILE A 130 6.31 -14.51 15.14
C ILE A 130 5.14 -15.48 14.95
N LEU A 131 5.41 -16.77 14.77
CA LEU A 131 4.37 -17.78 14.56
C LEU A 131 3.42 -17.93 15.76
N LYS A 132 3.87 -17.66 16.99
CA LYS A 132 2.97 -17.61 18.19
C LYS A 132 1.91 -16.51 18.05
N TYR A 133 2.24 -15.38 17.41
CA TYR A 133 1.28 -14.30 17.17
C TYR A 133 0.37 -14.58 15.96
N ILE A 134 0.91 -15.20 14.92
CA ILE A 134 0.14 -15.50 13.70
C ILE A 134 -0.85 -16.64 13.94
N PHE A 135 -0.43 -17.66 14.68
CA PHE A 135 -1.20 -18.89 14.97
C PHE A 135 -1.45 -19.05 16.48
N PRO A 136 -2.23 -18.17 17.11
CA PRO A 136 -2.55 -18.33 18.52
C PRO A 136 -3.31 -19.66 18.71
N ASN A 137 -2.98 -20.39 19.78
CA ASN A 137 -3.61 -21.68 20.13
C ASN A 137 -3.51 -22.77 19.03
N LYS A 138 -2.45 -22.76 18.20
CA LYS A 138 -2.25 -23.70 17.08
C LYS A 138 -3.39 -23.67 16.05
N GLY A 139 -4.08 -22.55 15.94
CA GLY A 139 -5.16 -22.33 14.95
C GLY A 139 -4.67 -22.48 13.51
N LYS A 140 -5.63 -22.54 12.57
CA LYS A 140 -5.35 -22.54 11.11
C LYS A 140 -5.63 -21.16 10.55
N ARG A 141 -4.70 -20.63 9.77
CA ARG A 141 -4.82 -19.37 9.04
C ARG A 141 -4.00 -19.42 7.76
N GLU A 142 -4.55 -19.04 6.64
CA GLU A 142 -3.77 -18.95 5.41
C GLU A 142 -2.78 -17.79 5.47
N VAL A 143 -1.51 -18.12 5.28
CA VAL A 143 -0.41 -17.15 5.21
C VAL A 143 0.42 -17.40 3.96
N LEU A 144 0.98 -16.32 3.45
CA LEU A 144 1.95 -16.31 2.36
C LEU A 144 3.34 -16.18 2.97
N ILE A 145 4.24 -17.10 2.58
CA ILE A 145 5.67 -17.04 2.86
C ILE A 145 6.33 -16.52 1.59
N GLU A 146 7.17 -15.51 1.70
CA GLU A 146 7.88 -14.92 0.56
C GLU A 146 9.37 -14.80 0.84
N GLU A 147 10.18 -14.87 -0.21
CA GLU A 147 11.57 -14.42 -0.11
C GLU A 147 11.58 -12.93 0.25
N TYR A 148 12.54 -12.54 1.08
CA TYR A 148 12.76 -11.13 1.38
C TYR A 148 13.58 -10.50 0.26
N VAL A 149 13.02 -9.49 -0.38
CA VAL A 149 13.72 -8.67 -1.36
C VAL A 149 14.00 -7.32 -0.70
N ASN A 150 15.25 -6.89 -0.68
CA ASN A 150 15.61 -5.55 -0.24
C ASN A 150 15.46 -4.58 -1.40
N GLY A 151 14.85 -3.43 -1.16
CA GLY A 151 14.63 -2.46 -2.23
C GLY A 151 13.88 -1.23 -1.79
N ILE A 152 13.69 -0.33 -2.75
CA ILE A 152 12.90 0.89 -2.60
C ILE A 152 11.45 0.55 -2.94
N ASP A 153 10.54 0.94 -2.05
CA ASP A 153 9.12 0.65 -2.16
C ASP A 153 8.39 1.78 -2.89
N TYR A 154 7.73 1.45 -3.99
CA TYR A 154 6.93 2.37 -4.79
C TYR A 154 5.47 1.96 -4.85
N ARG A 155 4.56 2.92 -4.69
CA ARG A 155 3.16 2.82 -5.09
C ARG A 155 3.00 3.50 -6.46
N VAL A 156 2.63 2.73 -7.46
CA VAL A 156 2.32 3.23 -8.80
C VAL A 156 0.81 3.22 -9.00
N LEU A 157 0.23 4.37 -9.30
CA LEU A 157 -1.15 4.42 -9.76
C LEU A 157 -1.18 4.25 -11.28
N VAL A 158 -1.79 3.16 -11.71
CA VAL A 158 -1.99 2.86 -13.13
C VAL A 158 -3.42 3.24 -13.53
N VAL A 159 -3.56 3.98 -14.62
CA VAL A 159 -4.84 4.37 -15.22
C VAL A 159 -4.77 4.05 -16.72
N GLY A 160 -5.50 3.01 -17.16
CA GLY A 160 -5.38 2.47 -18.50
C GLY A 160 -3.95 1.97 -18.79
N ASP A 161 -3.32 2.56 -19.78
CA ASP A 161 -1.97 2.22 -20.23
C ASP A 161 -0.87 3.14 -19.66
N LYS A 162 -1.22 3.99 -18.69
CA LYS A 162 -0.32 5.01 -18.12
C LYS A 162 -0.10 4.79 -16.63
N ALA A 163 1.15 4.94 -16.18
CA ALA A 163 1.45 5.22 -14.78
C ALA A 163 1.15 6.71 -14.52
N SER A 164 0.00 6.99 -13.92
CA SER A 164 -0.48 8.35 -13.69
C SER A 164 0.34 9.09 -12.63
N ALA A 165 0.77 8.37 -11.60
CA ALA A 165 1.71 8.90 -10.60
C ALA A 165 2.48 7.76 -9.91
N ILE A 166 3.67 8.10 -9.41
CA ILE A 166 4.53 7.18 -8.66
C ILE A 166 4.90 7.82 -7.34
N MET A 167 4.64 7.10 -6.24
CA MET A 167 4.98 7.50 -4.89
C MET A 167 6.03 6.57 -4.33
N GLU A 168 7.21 7.08 -3.97
CA GLU A 168 8.14 6.35 -3.12
C GLU A 168 7.62 6.36 -1.68
N ARG A 169 7.50 5.19 -1.09
CA ARG A 169 7.11 5.04 0.30
C ARG A 169 8.35 4.80 1.15
N ILE A 170 8.59 5.69 2.08
CA ILE A 170 9.73 5.63 3.00
C ILE A 170 9.23 5.05 4.34
N PRO A 171 9.85 3.98 4.86
CA PRO A 171 9.43 3.40 6.14
C PRO A 171 9.42 4.41 7.28
N ALA A 172 8.55 4.15 8.28
CA ALA A 172 8.48 4.96 9.48
C ALA A 172 9.87 5.10 10.13
N HIS A 173 10.28 6.34 10.35
CA HIS A 173 11.59 6.66 10.92
C HIS A 173 11.53 7.93 11.76
N VAL A 174 12.56 8.14 12.58
CA VAL A 174 12.84 9.42 13.25
C VAL A 174 14.26 9.83 12.94
N ILE A 175 14.52 11.14 13.03
CA ILE A 175 15.85 11.72 12.88
C ILE A 175 16.35 12.09 14.27
N GLY A 176 17.52 11.57 14.65
CA GLY A 176 18.19 11.89 15.90
C GLY A 176 18.53 13.38 15.99
N ASP A 177 18.45 13.94 17.17
CA ASP A 177 18.83 15.32 17.46
C ASP A 177 19.99 15.41 18.47
N GLY A 178 20.51 14.26 18.92
CA GLY A 178 21.58 14.14 19.89
C GLY A 178 21.15 14.36 21.35
N VAL A 179 19.86 14.61 21.60
CA VAL A 179 19.34 14.98 22.94
C VAL A 179 18.16 14.11 23.34
N ASN A 180 17.17 13.95 22.45
CA ASN A 180 15.94 13.26 22.75
C ASN A 180 16.04 11.75 22.51
N THR A 181 15.41 10.97 23.39
CA THR A 181 15.24 9.52 23.19
C THR A 181 14.34 9.24 21.97
N LEU A 182 14.42 8.02 21.42
CA LEU A 182 13.54 7.60 20.32
C LEU A 182 12.06 7.73 20.70
N ARG A 183 11.69 7.44 21.96
CA ARG A 183 10.33 7.64 22.47
C ARG A 183 9.88 9.10 22.38
N GLN A 184 10.74 10.03 22.77
CA GLN A 184 10.45 11.48 22.72
C GLN A 184 10.35 11.96 21.27
N LEU A 185 11.25 11.50 20.39
CA LEU A 185 11.21 11.83 18.96
C LEU A 185 9.94 11.33 18.28
N ILE A 186 9.50 10.09 18.58
CA ILE A 186 8.23 9.54 18.09
C ILE A 186 7.03 10.36 18.62
N THR A 187 7.08 10.76 19.87
CA THR A 187 6.03 11.60 20.47
C THR A 187 5.97 12.97 19.78
N LYS A 188 7.12 13.58 19.50
CA LYS A 188 7.23 14.85 18.76
C LYS A 188 6.69 14.70 17.32
N PHE A 189 7.06 13.62 16.61
CA PHE A 189 6.52 13.31 15.29
C PHE A 189 4.99 13.21 15.33
N ASN A 190 4.44 12.48 16.28
CA ASN A 190 3.00 12.27 16.42
C ASN A 190 2.19 13.54 16.79
N LYS A 191 2.86 14.60 17.26
CA LYS A 191 2.28 15.93 17.53
C LYS A 191 2.31 16.87 16.32
N ASN A 192 3.01 16.49 15.23
CA ASN A 192 3.07 17.30 14.02
C ASN A 192 1.65 17.53 13.46
N PRO A 193 1.27 18.76 13.08
CA PRO A 193 -0.05 19.08 12.51
C PRO A 193 -0.41 18.28 11.25
N LEU A 194 0.58 17.80 10.49
CA LEU A 194 0.39 16.97 9.29
C LEU A 194 0.13 15.48 9.61
N VAL A 195 0.19 15.09 10.88
CA VAL A 195 -0.06 13.70 11.33
C VAL A 195 -1.49 13.55 11.80
N GLY A 196 -2.23 12.63 11.16
CA GLY A 196 -3.63 12.33 11.46
C GLY A 196 -3.87 10.90 11.92
N LYS A 197 -5.15 10.58 12.13
CA LYS A 197 -5.65 9.23 12.31
C LYS A 197 -6.17 8.73 10.96
N LYS A 198 -5.83 7.49 10.55
CA LYS A 198 -6.45 6.80 9.40
C LYS A 198 -6.52 7.63 8.09
N HIS A 199 -5.42 8.19 7.64
CA HIS A 199 -5.37 8.97 6.37
C HIS A 199 -6.24 10.24 6.31
N GLU A 200 -6.58 10.82 7.45
CA GLU A 200 -7.22 12.14 7.51
C GLU A 200 -6.25 13.27 7.14
N LYS A 201 -4.95 12.97 7.16
CA LYS A 201 -3.84 13.87 6.86
C LYS A 201 -2.74 13.15 6.09
N PRO A 202 -1.79 13.86 5.47
CA PRO A 202 -0.72 13.27 4.66
C PRO A 202 0.12 12.22 5.38
N MET A 203 0.28 12.35 6.70
CA MET A 203 1.02 11.41 7.53
C MET A 203 0.13 10.71 8.55
N CYS A 204 0.48 9.49 8.92
CA CYS A 204 -0.19 8.74 9.98
C CYS A 204 0.70 8.60 11.22
N LYS A 205 0.07 8.42 12.38
CA LYS A 205 0.79 8.25 13.65
C LYS A 205 1.67 7.00 13.65
N ILE A 206 2.88 7.14 14.14
CA ILE A 206 3.75 6.02 14.51
C ILE A 206 3.22 5.43 15.81
N ARG A 207 2.69 4.20 15.75
CA ARG A 207 2.16 3.49 16.92
C ARG A 207 3.24 2.57 17.48
N LEU A 208 3.58 2.76 18.75
CA LEU A 208 4.50 1.88 19.45
C LEU A 208 3.85 0.50 19.63
N ASN A 209 4.43 -0.52 19.02
CA ASN A 209 3.96 -1.90 19.10
C ASN A 209 5.12 -2.90 19.12
N GLY A 210 4.82 -4.20 19.15
CA GLY A 210 5.81 -5.26 19.16
C GLY A 210 6.79 -5.23 18.00
N GLU A 211 6.31 -4.83 16.79
CA GLU A 211 7.16 -4.76 15.60
C GLU A 211 8.25 -3.70 15.72
N ILE A 212 7.93 -2.50 16.22
CA ILE A 212 8.96 -1.47 16.48
C ILE A 212 9.97 -1.97 17.50
N LYS A 213 9.51 -2.61 18.59
CA LYS A 213 10.44 -3.18 19.58
C LYS A 213 11.35 -4.23 18.95
N ARG A 214 10.81 -5.14 18.14
CA ARG A 214 11.56 -6.15 17.39
C ARG A 214 12.66 -5.51 16.52
N MET A 215 12.29 -4.47 15.74
CA MET A 215 13.21 -3.75 14.86
C MET A 215 14.32 -3.03 15.61
N LEU A 216 14.02 -2.42 16.75
CA LEU A 216 15.03 -1.76 17.57
C LEU A 216 15.95 -2.79 18.25
N ASN A 217 15.42 -3.89 18.76
CA ASN A 217 16.19 -4.97 19.38
C ASN A 217 17.18 -5.60 18.39
N LYS A 218 16.78 -5.81 17.10
CA LYS A 218 17.70 -6.27 16.04
C LYS A 218 18.93 -5.34 15.86
N LYS A 219 18.78 -4.06 16.20
CA LYS A 219 19.86 -3.07 16.11
C LYS A 219 20.61 -2.89 17.43
N GLY A 220 20.31 -3.70 18.47
CA GLY A 220 20.89 -3.57 19.80
C GLY A 220 20.48 -2.30 20.54
N ILE A 221 19.37 -1.64 20.16
CA ILE A 221 18.88 -0.40 20.75
C ILE A 221 17.42 -0.55 21.23
N ASN A 222 16.98 0.40 22.04
CA ASN A 222 15.62 0.44 22.55
C ASN A 222 15.02 1.86 22.50
N LEU A 223 13.82 2.06 23.01
CA LEU A 223 13.12 3.34 22.97
C LEU A 223 13.78 4.44 23.85
N ALA A 224 14.69 4.10 24.76
CA ALA A 224 15.47 5.05 25.55
C ALA A 224 16.76 5.50 24.85
N TYR A 225 17.12 4.88 23.73
CA TYR A 225 18.31 5.25 22.95
C TYR A 225 18.23 6.70 22.45
N VAL A 226 19.30 7.45 22.62
CA VAL A 226 19.49 8.80 22.08
C VAL A 226 20.34 8.68 20.81
N ALA A 227 19.71 8.93 19.66
CA ALA A 227 20.41 8.86 18.38
C ALA A 227 21.21 10.15 18.12
N GLU A 228 22.39 10.01 17.53
CA GLU A 228 23.23 11.11 17.10
C GLU A 228 22.44 12.09 16.20
N LYS A 229 22.84 13.36 16.24
CA LYS A 229 22.22 14.41 15.41
C LYS A 229 22.28 14.04 13.93
N ASN A 230 21.14 14.20 13.24
CA ASN A 230 20.91 13.85 11.83
C ASN A 230 20.95 12.35 11.49
N LYS A 231 21.14 11.46 12.46
CA LYS A 231 21.08 10.01 12.23
C LYS A 231 19.63 9.55 12.05
N LYS A 232 19.34 8.97 10.89
CA LYS A 232 18.02 8.40 10.60
C LYS A 232 17.89 7.01 11.23
N ILE A 233 16.89 6.81 12.05
CA ILE A 233 16.57 5.52 12.69
C ILE A 233 15.24 5.00 12.13
N PHE A 234 15.30 3.99 11.28
CA PHE A 234 14.11 3.29 10.79
C PHE A 234 13.48 2.46 11.91
N LEU A 235 12.17 2.60 12.07
CA LEU A 235 11.36 1.97 13.10
C LEU A 235 10.57 0.75 12.58
N ARG A 236 10.50 0.62 11.24
CA ARG A 236 9.82 -0.50 10.54
C ARG A 236 10.57 -0.85 9.26
N GLN A 237 10.39 -2.10 8.80
CA GLN A 237 10.84 -2.51 7.47
C GLN A 237 9.81 -2.15 6.38
N ASN A 238 8.52 -2.32 6.67
CA ASN A 238 7.49 -1.97 5.72
C ASN A 238 7.31 -0.44 5.60
N ALA A 239 7.06 0.03 4.40
CA ALA A 239 6.95 1.45 4.07
C ALA A 239 5.51 1.97 4.05
N ASN A 240 4.57 1.28 4.71
CA ASN A 240 3.17 1.68 4.72
C ASN A 240 2.95 3.03 5.41
N ILE A 241 2.31 3.96 4.70
CA ILE A 241 1.96 5.30 5.23
C ILE A 241 1.05 5.17 6.45
N SER A 242 0.09 4.23 6.45
CA SER A 242 -0.81 3.96 7.57
C SER A 242 -0.10 3.60 8.89
N THR A 243 1.16 3.19 8.83
CA THR A 243 1.98 2.82 9.98
C THR A 243 3.05 3.85 10.34
N GLY A 244 2.97 5.05 9.76
CA GLY A 244 3.90 6.16 10.00
C GLY A 244 4.97 6.33 8.93
N GLY A 245 4.87 5.63 7.80
CA GLY A 245 5.70 5.89 6.63
C GLY A 245 5.44 7.25 6.01
N ILE A 246 6.35 7.71 5.18
CA ILE A 246 6.29 9.01 4.49
C ILE A 246 6.24 8.78 2.99
N GLY A 247 5.35 9.50 2.30
CA GLY A 247 5.28 9.53 0.84
C GLY A 247 6.16 10.62 0.23
N ARG A 248 6.99 10.26 -0.72
CA ARG A 248 7.74 11.17 -1.58
C ARG A 248 7.27 11.00 -3.02
N ASP A 249 6.84 12.07 -3.68
CA ASP A 249 6.56 12.01 -5.10
C ASP A 249 7.82 11.61 -5.87
N ALA A 250 7.65 10.62 -6.74
CA ALA A 250 8.72 10.05 -7.56
C ALA A 250 8.27 9.88 -9.03
N THR A 251 7.22 10.59 -9.43
CA THR A 251 6.60 10.44 -10.76
C THR A 251 7.64 10.59 -11.88
N ASP A 252 8.50 11.59 -11.78
CA ASP A 252 9.52 11.88 -12.79
C ASP A 252 10.90 11.30 -12.45
N THR A 253 11.09 10.77 -11.23
CA THR A 253 12.42 10.34 -10.75
C THR A 253 12.56 8.83 -10.54
N ALA A 254 11.43 8.09 -10.53
CA ALA A 254 11.48 6.64 -10.40
C ALA A 254 12.12 5.98 -11.61
N PRO A 255 12.87 4.87 -11.43
CA PRO A 255 13.41 4.12 -12.57
C PRO A 255 12.28 3.70 -13.54
N PRO A 256 12.48 3.81 -14.88
CA PRO A 256 11.45 3.48 -15.87
C PRO A 256 10.87 2.07 -15.74
N LEU A 257 11.66 1.12 -15.26
CA LEU A 257 11.22 -0.25 -15.02
C LEU A 257 10.08 -0.32 -13.98
N VAL A 258 10.01 0.63 -13.03
CA VAL A 258 8.96 0.67 -11.99
C VAL A 258 7.59 0.93 -12.63
N SER A 259 7.49 1.90 -13.53
CA SER A 259 6.25 2.18 -14.25
C SER A 259 5.90 1.05 -15.22
N ALA A 260 6.87 0.54 -15.97
CA ALA A 260 6.67 -0.51 -16.97
C ALA A 260 6.10 -1.80 -16.34
N ILE A 261 6.71 -2.30 -15.27
CA ILE A 261 6.25 -3.53 -14.61
C ILE A 261 4.88 -3.34 -13.95
N ALA A 262 4.57 -2.16 -13.40
CA ALA A 262 3.27 -1.86 -12.80
C ALA A 262 2.15 -1.89 -13.85
N ILE A 263 2.36 -1.29 -15.02
CA ILE A 263 1.41 -1.31 -16.14
C ILE A 263 1.19 -2.75 -16.63
N GLN A 264 2.28 -3.49 -16.86
CA GLN A 264 2.20 -4.89 -17.30
C GLN A 264 1.44 -5.75 -16.30
N ALA A 265 1.70 -5.60 -14.99
CA ALA A 265 1.05 -6.36 -13.94
C ALA A 265 -0.45 -6.04 -13.83
N THR A 266 -0.82 -4.77 -13.94
CA THR A 266 -2.21 -4.32 -13.92
C THR A 266 -2.99 -4.92 -15.09
N LYS A 267 -2.41 -4.90 -16.30
CA LYS A 267 -2.98 -5.55 -17.49
C LYS A 267 -3.10 -7.06 -17.34
N ALA A 268 -2.07 -7.72 -16.84
CA ALA A 268 -2.03 -9.18 -16.70
C ALA A 268 -3.16 -9.72 -15.81
N ILE A 269 -3.60 -8.97 -14.80
CA ILE A 269 -4.75 -9.35 -13.96
C ILE A 269 -6.09 -8.82 -14.48
N GLY A 270 -6.11 -8.15 -15.63
CA GLY A 270 -7.32 -7.65 -16.29
C GLY A 270 -7.90 -6.38 -15.65
N MET A 271 -7.07 -5.56 -14.98
CA MET A 271 -7.50 -4.28 -14.41
C MET A 271 -7.17 -3.12 -15.33
N GLN A 272 -8.03 -2.08 -15.26
CA GLN A 272 -7.85 -0.82 -15.99
C GLN A 272 -7.31 0.28 -15.06
N ILE A 273 -7.73 0.29 -13.80
CA ILE A 273 -7.25 1.24 -12.80
C ILE A 273 -6.86 0.47 -11.54
N ALA A 274 -5.61 0.61 -11.11
CA ALA A 274 -5.10 -0.06 -9.92
C ALA A 274 -3.93 0.68 -9.28
N GLY A 275 -3.72 0.44 -7.99
CA GLY A 275 -2.48 0.80 -7.31
C GLY A 275 -1.54 -0.40 -7.26
N ALA A 276 -0.43 -0.37 -7.99
CA ALA A 276 0.58 -1.42 -7.94
C ALA A 276 1.65 -1.10 -6.90
N ASP A 277 1.95 -2.06 -6.03
CA ASP A 277 3.07 -1.96 -5.10
C ASP A 277 4.28 -2.64 -5.73
N VAL A 278 5.31 -1.84 -6.01
CA VAL A 278 6.54 -2.26 -6.69
C VAL A 278 7.71 -2.09 -5.75
N LEU A 279 8.49 -3.14 -5.61
CA LEU A 279 9.77 -3.09 -4.92
C LEU A 279 10.89 -3.07 -5.97
N TYR A 280 11.68 -2.01 -5.99
CA TYR A 280 12.83 -1.89 -6.90
C TYR A 280 14.13 -2.11 -6.13
N ASP A 281 14.88 -3.13 -6.53
CA ASP A 281 16.22 -3.39 -6.02
C ASP A 281 17.26 -2.66 -6.87
N PRO A 282 17.91 -1.61 -6.35
CA PRO A 282 18.88 -0.82 -7.10
C PRO A 282 20.18 -1.57 -7.38
N LEU A 283 20.51 -2.61 -6.61
CA LEU A 283 21.71 -3.41 -6.80
C LEU A 283 21.58 -4.36 -7.98
N SER A 284 20.50 -5.14 -8.01
CA SER A 284 20.23 -6.06 -9.13
C SER A 284 19.54 -5.39 -10.30
N LYS A 285 19.11 -4.14 -10.16
CA LYS A 285 18.29 -3.37 -11.14
C LYS A 285 17.03 -4.11 -11.54
N LYS A 286 16.41 -4.84 -10.61
CA LYS A 286 15.15 -5.58 -10.82
C LYS A 286 14.00 -4.91 -10.08
N ALA A 287 12.81 -5.03 -10.66
CA ALA A 287 11.57 -4.59 -10.03
C ALA A 287 10.65 -5.80 -9.81
N TYR A 288 9.98 -5.83 -8.67
CA TYR A 288 9.10 -6.93 -8.25
C TYR A 288 7.74 -6.38 -7.86
N ILE A 289 6.66 -7.01 -8.35
CA ILE A 289 5.31 -6.69 -7.89
C ILE A 289 5.06 -7.38 -6.54
N LEU A 290 4.73 -6.60 -5.52
CA LEU A 290 4.36 -7.10 -4.20
C LEU A 290 2.86 -7.40 -4.10
N GLU A 291 2.02 -6.48 -4.59
CA GLU A 291 0.56 -6.60 -4.64
C GLU A 291 -0.05 -5.62 -5.65
N ILE A 292 -1.29 -5.89 -6.04
CA ILE A 292 -2.13 -4.98 -6.84
C ILE A 292 -3.36 -4.63 -6.01
N ASN A 293 -3.66 -3.35 -5.88
CA ASN A 293 -4.79 -2.83 -5.11
C ASN A 293 -5.91 -2.36 -6.04
N ASN A 294 -7.06 -2.99 -5.94
CA ASN A 294 -8.26 -2.67 -6.75
C ASN A 294 -9.05 -1.44 -6.25
N THR A 295 -8.78 -1.01 -5.03
CA THR A 295 -9.37 0.20 -4.43
C THR A 295 -8.25 1.07 -3.84
N PRO A 296 -7.36 1.63 -4.70
CA PRO A 296 -6.19 2.35 -4.23
C PRO A 296 -6.58 3.64 -3.50
N GLY A 297 -5.89 3.95 -2.39
CA GLY A 297 -5.88 5.30 -1.84
C GLY A 297 -5.13 6.22 -2.81
N ILE A 298 -5.78 7.28 -3.28
CA ILE A 298 -5.20 8.23 -4.22
C ILE A 298 -4.73 9.53 -3.53
N ASP A 299 -5.18 9.75 -2.32
CA ASP A 299 -4.82 10.88 -1.47
C ASP A 299 -3.31 11.04 -1.28
N ILE A 300 -2.57 9.93 -1.25
CA ILE A 300 -1.10 9.95 -1.13
C ILE A 300 -0.41 10.67 -2.30
N HIS A 301 -0.97 10.60 -3.51
CA HIS A 301 -0.44 11.27 -4.69
C HIS A 301 -0.84 12.75 -4.75
N HIS A 302 -2.00 13.09 -4.20
CA HIS A 302 -2.45 14.50 -4.10
C HIS A 302 -1.75 15.26 -2.98
N PHE A 303 -1.34 14.56 -1.90
CA PHE A 303 -0.77 15.18 -0.70
C PHE A 303 0.55 14.50 -0.31
N PRO A 304 1.57 14.49 -1.17
CA PRO A 304 2.87 13.98 -0.80
C PRO A 304 3.47 14.80 0.35
N VAL A 305 4.27 14.15 1.20
CA VAL A 305 5.02 14.86 2.25
C VAL A 305 6.24 15.56 1.65
N ILE A 306 6.80 14.98 0.59
CA ILE A 306 7.96 15.48 -0.13
C ILE A 306 7.66 15.42 -1.63
N GLY A 307 8.01 16.49 -2.37
CA GLY A 307 7.78 16.58 -3.82
C GLY A 307 6.47 17.24 -4.19
N GLU A 308 5.99 17.01 -5.42
CA GLU A 308 4.87 17.71 -6.01
C GLU A 308 3.56 16.93 -5.94
N SER A 309 2.44 17.66 -5.88
CA SER A 309 1.10 17.07 -5.93
C SER A 309 0.76 16.61 -7.34
N GLN A 310 0.30 15.36 -7.48
CA GLN A 310 -0.15 14.79 -8.75
C GLN A 310 -1.67 14.74 -8.78
N ASN A 311 -2.29 15.38 -9.78
CA ASN A 311 -3.77 15.43 -9.89
C ASN A 311 -4.36 14.15 -10.51
N VAL A 312 -4.08 13.02 -9.89
CA VAL A 312 -4.50 11.70 -10.38
C VAL A 312 -6.03 11.50 -10.39
N ALA A 313 -6.77 12.25 -9.57
CA ALA A 313 -8.23 12.16 -9.56
C ALA A 313 -8.82 12.60 -10.92
N LEU A 314 -8.21 13.58 -11.57
CA LEU A 314 -8.63 14.02 -12.90
C LEU A 314 -8.34 12.93 -13.95
N ASP A 315 -7.13 12.37 -13.99
CA ASP A 315 -6.76 11.26 -14.90
C ASP A 315 -7.74 10.09 -14.78
N ILE A 316 -8.10 9.71 -13.54
CA ILE A 316 -9.06 8.64 -13.26
C ILE A 316 -10.45 8.98 -13.82
N VAL A 317 -10.94 10.17 -13.53
CA VAL A 317 -12.30 10.57 -13.91
C VAL A 317 -12.43 10.68 -15.43
N GLU A 318 -11.46 11.28 -16.11
CA GLU A 318 -11.41 11.34 -17.58
C GLU A 318 -11.40 9.95 -18.20
N TYR A 319 -10.59 9.02 -17.62
CA TYR A 319 -10.54 7.65 -18.08
C TYR A 319 -11.88 6.92 -17.92
N ILE A 320 -12.51 7.03 -16.73
CA ILE A 320 -13.80 6.38 -16.45
C ILE A 320 -14.91 6.94 -17.35
N CYS A 321 -14.99 8.25 -17.47
CA CYS A 321 -16.03 8.89 -18.29
C CYS A 321 -15.93 8.48 -19.76
N LYS A 322 -14.69 8.28 -20.26
CA LYS A 322 -14.46 7.84 -21.64
C LYS A 322 -14.75 6.35 -21.84
N ASN A 323 -14.33 5.49 -20.90
CA ASN A 323 -14.23 4.03 -21.11
C ASN A 323 -15.28 3.21 -20.32
N ASN A 324 -16.15 3.83 -19.50
CA ASN A 324 -17.17 3.09 -18.79
C ASN A 324 -18.28 2.62 -19.73
N ALA A 325 -18.48 1.30 -19.78
CA ALA A 325 -19.51 0.67 -20.59
C ALA A 325 -20.84 0.44 -19.83
N TYR A 326 -20.87 0.68 -18.51
CA TYR A 326 -22.08 0.46 -17.71
C TYR A 326 -23.02 1.66 -17.82
N GLN A 327 -24.25 1.41 -18.26
CA GLN A 327 -25.39 2.30 -18.16
C GLN A 327 -26.36 1.77 -17.10
N ILE A 328 -26.86 2.64 -16.24
CA ILE A 328 -28.01 2.37 -15.39
C ILE A 328 -29.17 3.09 -16.06
N ASN A 329 -30.17 2.32 -16.46
CA ASN A 329 -31.42 2.86 -16.99
C ASN A 329 -32.22 3.57 -15.90
#